data_7d312088f077f50bf1f7fcce2b01a5d3
#
_entry.id   7d312088f077f50bf1f7fcce2b01a5d3
#
_cell.length_a   1.000
_cell.length_b   1.000
_cell.length_c   1.000
_cell.angle_alpha   90.00
_cell.angle_beta   90.00
_cell.angle_gamma   90.00
#
_symmetry.space_group_name_H-M   'P 1'
#
loop_
_entity.id
_entity.type
_entity.pdbx_description
1 polymer ?
#
loop_
_entity_poly.entity_id
_entity_poly.type
_entity_poly.pdbx_seq_one_letter_code
_entity_poly.pdbx_strand_id
1 'polypeptide(L)'
;MNKLIYLGFAFFVMVFINQRSAIAQTIISIDTEAVTVCPAKPNQITLPIFTEFDCEQDSLFNVDPQNNEVWIKANLTVTEAYLKRQQPSALFVFGKMSSEVYLNGQRLGNNGTPSFLPAEEFSGDMDARFYIPPNVIKQGENEVIIHASSHHGFLLLENPIHFIGVSEYTQTGEYFKRDLLISVSLLGSMLLGCIYLITLAFKSEDKITTMLALLMLTSASVQLFLEVSRVLFNYSYPFHDIRLIAIVVLSLIFGFSFLLLSLYKFKAANKKRWLTIAIPLTLVVVIVTTGFDGKSAMAILLPALISAMLTAYNYNHVKTRESLAYLIAYTLFVLTILSTFGSFNSMYFYYIVTGMMAFLIIKETTAFAYEKKRRRADEQQVIKLQLKLDQIAQKISPTKLQLNVAGKIEFIPVHDISYCKAAGDYVEIFMTDKRQSLFSGTLKSIEEQLPENFMKVHRSFIVNLEEVTSIAASSAGKSSSGTLVLTTGDEVPVSRRILPQVKGIIKGNIALR
;
A
#
# COMPACT_ATOMS: atom_id res chain seq x y z
N MET A 1 9.10 -12.88 14.66
CA MET A 1 7.96 -12.34 13.92
C MET A 1 6.63 -12.56 14.63
N ASN A 2 6.31 -13.75 15.15
CA ASN A 2 5.06 -13.99 15.91
C ASN A 2 4.94 -13.14 17.19
N LYS A 3 6.04 -12.84 17.90
CA LYS A 3 6.02 -12.02 19.14
C LYS A 3 5.58 -10.57 18.90
N LEU A 4 5.95 -9.95 17.77
CA LEU A 4 5.52 -8.58 17.43
C LEU A 4 4.02 -8.50 17.11
N ILE A 5 3.46 -9.51 16.47
CA ILE A 5 2.01 -9.60 16.19
C ILE A 5 1.22 -9.75 17.49
N TYR A 6 1.71 -10.57 18.44
CA TYR A 6 1.10 -10.73 19.75
C TYR A 6 1.26 -9.46 20.62
N LEU A 7 2.39 -8.75 20.53
CA LEU A 7 2.58 -7.46 21.21
C LEU A 7 1.65 -6.38 20.65
N GLY A 8 1.46 -6.30 19.33
CA GLY A 8 0.52 -5.37 18.69
C GLY A 8 -0.92 -5.69 19.09
N PHE A 9 -1.31 -6.95 19.13
CA PHE A 9 -2.63 -7.38 19.57
C PHE A 9 -2.85 -7.14 21.08
N ALA A 10 -1.86 -7.41 21.92
CA ALA A 10 -1.92 -7.15 23.36
C ALA A 10 -1.99 -5.65 23.67
N PHE A 11 -1.24 -4.82 22.96
CA PHE A 11 -1.33 -3.35 23.04
C PHE A 11 -2.72 -2.86 22.62
N PHE A 12 -3.27 -3.41 21.53
CA PHE A 12 -4.61 -3.13 21.04
C PHE A 12 -5.67 -3.47 22.10
N VAL A 13 -5.60 -4.65 22.73
CA VAL A 13 -6.50 -5.09 23.81
C VAL A 13 -6.33 -4.24 25.06
N MET A 14 -5.10 -3.84 25.43
CA MET A 14 -4.82 -2.98 26.58
C MET A 14 -5.41 -1.57 26.44
N VAL A 15 -5.39 -1.01 25.24
CA VAL A 15 -6.01 0.29 24.92
C VAL A 15 -7.54 0.21 25.07
N PHE A 16 -8.16 -0.92 24.68
CA PHE A 16 -9.61 -1.13 24.82
C PHE A 16 -10.06 -1.30 26.29
N ILE A 17 -9.25 -1.92 27.15
CA ILE A 17 -9.63 -2.19 28.54
C ILE A 17 -9.53 -0.94 29.43
N ASN A 18 -8.66 0.01 29.10
CA ASN A 18 -8.37 1.18 29.95
C ASN A 18 -9.33 2.38 29.77
N GLN A 19 -10.41 2.23 28.99
CA GLN A 19 -11.30 3.38 28.65
C GLN A 19 -12.39 3.69 29.68
N ARG A 20 -12.48 2.99 30.80
CA ARG A 20 -13.61 3.17 31.76
C ARG A 20 -13.43 4.22 32.85
N SER A 21 -12.41 5.06 32.85
CA SER A 21 -12.24 6.12 33.84
C SER A 21 -12.25 7.50 33.17
N ALA A 22 -13.40 7.91 32.65
CA ALA A 22 -13.64 9.31 32.35
C ALA A 22 -13.96 10.04 33.66
N ILE A 23 -13.24 11.12 33.93
CA ILE A 23 -13.73 12.15 34.87
C ILE A 23 -15.06 12.64 34.27
N ALA A 24 -16.16 12.29 34.89
CA ALA A 24 -17.48 12.74 34.47
C ALA A 24 -17.52 14.27 34.64
N GLN A 25 -17.21 15.01 33.59
CA GLN A 25 -17.66 16.40 33.49
C GLN A 25 -19.18 16.35 33.59
N THR A 26 -19.75 17.07 34.55
CA THR A 26 -21.20 17.13 34.69
C THR A 26 -21.75 17.99 33.56
N ILE A 27 -22.10 17.32 32.48
CA ILE A 27 -22.86 17.89 31.38
C ILE A 27 -24.32 17.75 31.76
N ILE A 28 -25.06 18.84 31.72
CA ILE A 28 -26.52 18.86 31.94
C ILE A 28 -27.14 19.12 30.56
N SER A 29 -27.77 18.12 29.98
CA SER A 29 -28.52 18.25 28.71
C SER A 29 -29.94 18.69 28.96
N ILE A 30 -30.55 19.31 27.96
CA ILE A 30 -32.00 19.54 27.94
C ILE A 30 -32.75 18.20 27.90
N ASP A 31 -34.05 18.26 28.23
CA ASP A 31 -34.96 17.16 27.89
C ASP A 31 -35.12 17.10 26.35
N THR A 32 -34.59 16.06 25.75
CA THR A 32 -34.58 15.87 24.28
C THR A 32 -35.90 15.34 23.74
N GLU A 33 -36.76 14.77 24.59
CA GLU A 33 -38.01 14.14 24.15
C GLU A 33 -39.20 15.11 24.18
N ALA A 34 -39.04 16.31 24.78
CA ALA A 34 -40.13 17.26 24.96
C ALA A 34 -39.68 18.71 24.67
N VAL A 35 -39.37 19.01 23.42
CA VAL A 35 -39.12 20.37 22.96
C VAL A 35 -40.35 20.93 22.29
N THR A 36 -40.65 22.22 22.47
CA THR A 36 -41.74 22.92 21.78
C THR A 36 -41.15 23.69 20.60
N VAL A 37 -41.65 23.44 19.41
CA VAL A 37 -41.20 24.07 18.18
C VAL A 37 -42.32 24.93 17.59
N CYS A 38 -42.02 26.18 17.31
CA CYS A 38 -42.94 27.10 16.65
C CYS A 38 -42.30 27.60 15.32
N PRO A 39 -43.04 27.66 14.22
CA PRO A 39 -42.58 28.34 13.02
C PRO A 39 -42.43 29.84 13.28
N ALA A 40 -41.34 30.43 12.80
CA ALA A 40 -41.17 31.88 12.91
C ALA A 40 -42.09 32.61 11.90
N LYS A 41 -42.63 33.74 12.33
CA LYS A 41 -43.42 34.61 11.45
C LYS A 41 -42.50 35.63 10.76
N PRO A 42 -42.71 35.98 9.50
CA PRO A 42 -41.90 36.98 8.80
C PRO A 42 -41.71 38.26 9.64
N ASN A 43 -40.49 38.73 9.79
CA ASN A 43 -40.12 39.91 10.57
C ASN A 43 -40.46 39.83 12.10
N GLN A 44 -40.51 38.63 12.67
CA GLN A 44 -40.77 38.46 14.10
C GLN A 44 -39.49 38.76 14.89
N ILE A 45 -39.48 39.89 15.60
CA ILE A 45 -38.33 40.29 16.46
C ILE A 45 -38.57 39.86 17.92
N THR A 46 -39.82 39.62 18.32
CA THR A 46 -40.21 39.25 19.69
C THR A 46 -40.31 37.74 19.86
N LEU A 47 -39.99 37.26 21.05
CA LEU A 47 -40.17 35.84 21.41
C LEU A 47 -41.64 35.41 21.16
N PRO A 48 -41.86 34.23 20.57
CA PRO A 48 -43.22 33.73 20.35
C PRO A 48 -43.89 33.32 21.63
N ILE A 49 -45.23 33.30 21.63
CA ILE A 49 -46.01 32.72 22.70
C ILE A 49 -46.14 31.23 22.44
N PHE A 50 -45.35 30.41 23.13
CA PHE A 50 -45.25 28.95 22.92
C PHE A 50 -46.52 28.14 23.24
N THR A 51 -47.61 28.79 23.58
CA THR A 51 -48.94 28.21 23.79
C THR A 51 -49.89 28.44 22.59
N GLU A 52 -49.42 29.05 21.52
CA GLU A 52 -50.20 29.26 20.30
C GLU A 52 -50.42 27.91 19.55
N PHE A 53 -51.49 27.86 18.74
CA PHE A 53 -51.90 26.67 18.00
C PHE A 53 -50.89 26.23 16.92
N ASP A 54 -49.98 27.10 16.53
CA ASP A 54 -48.93 26.80 15.52
C ASP A 54 -47.68 26.13 16.11
N CYS A 55 -47.61 25.91 17.43
CA CYS A 55 -46.48 25.29 18.11
C CYS A 55 -46.76 23.82 18.39
N GLU A 56 -45.83 22.97 18.10
CA GLU A 56 -45.91 21.53 18.29
C GLU A 56 -44.85 21.04 19.30
N GLN A 57 -45.18 19.96 20.03
CA GLN A 57 -44.18 19.25 20.83
C GLN A 57 -43.58 18.14 20.02
N ASP A 58 -42.26 18.06 20.00
CA ASP A 58 -41.51 17.04 19.28
C ASP A 58 -40.23 16.66 20.04
N SER A 59 -39.55 15.63 19.55
CA SER A 59 -38.18 15.32 19.96
C SER A 59 -37.18 16.27 19.32
N LEU A 60 -36.15 16.70 20.05
CA LEU A 60 -35.08 17.56 19.55
C LEU A 60 -34.46 17.01 18.24
N PHE A 61 -34.36 15.68 18.16
CA PHE A 61 -33.71 15.00 17.03
C PHE A 61 -34.54 15.09 15.73
N ASN A 62 -35.86 15.34 15.82
CA ASN A 62 -36.74 15.53 14.69
C ASN A 62 -36.79 16.99 14.20
N VAL A 63 -36.27 17.92 15.00
CA VAL A 63 -36.31 19.35 14.66
C VAL A 63 -35.32 19.64 13.54
N ASP A 64 -35.82 20.00 12.35
CA ASP A 64 -35.01 20.37 11.21
C ASP A 64 -35.26 21.83 10.79
N PRO A 65 -34.34 22.76 11.08
CA PRO A 65 -34.45 24.15 10.63
C PRO A 65 -34.08 24.33 9.15
N GLN A 66 -33.84 23.26 8.37
CA GLN A 66 -33.40 23.38 6.99
C GLN A 66 -34.49 23.97 6.09
N ASN A 67 -34.16 25.06 5.39
CA ASN A 67 -35.06 25.87 4.58
C ASN A 67 -36.24 26.48 5.35
N ASN A 68 -36.14 26.52 6.69
CA ASN A 68 -37.15 27.07 7.59
C ASN A 68 -36.48 27.98 8.61
N GLU A 69 -37.32 28.83 9.21
CA GLU A 69 -36.97 29.60 10.39
C GLU A 69 -37.89 29.17 11.55
N VAL A 70 -37.32 28.72 12.67
CA VAL A 70 -38.05 28.12 13.79
C VAL A 70 -37.59 28.66 15.12
N TRP A 71 -38.51 28.67 16.08
CA TRP A 71 -38.24 28.89 17.46
C TRP A 71 -38.37 27.58 18.25
N ILE A 72 -37.34 27.23 19.00
CA ILE A 72 -37.25 26.00 19.80
C ILE A 72 -37.22 26.39 21.26
N LYS A 73 -38.12 25.83 22.05
CA LYS A 73 -38.14 25.97 23.50
C LYS A 73 -37.87 24.62 24.14
N ALA A 74 -36.92 24.59 25.08
CA ALA A 74 -36.54 23.40 25.80
C ALA A 74 -36.32 23.71 27.29
N ASN A 75 -36.51 22.73 28.15
CA ASN A 75 -36.27 22.85 29.58
C ASN A 75 -34.95 22.15 29.96
N LEU A 76 -34.23 22.78 30.89
CA LEU A 76 -32.95 22.29 31.42
C LEU A 76 -33.04 22.28 32.95
N THR A 77 -32.84 21.12 33.58
CA THR A 77 -32.87 20.99 35.04
C THR A 77 -31.48 21.03 35.64
N VAL A 78 -31.18 22.10 36.40
CA VAL A 78 -29.85 22.32 36.98
C VAL A 78 -29.86 21.95 38.47
N THR A 79 -28.90 21.15 38.90
CA THR A 79 -28.75 20.70 40.28
C THR A 79 -27.99 21.73 41.14
N GLU A 80 -28.28 21.77 42.43
CA GLU A 80 -27.53 22.60 43.39
C GLU A 80 -26.02 22.28 43.37
N ALA A 81 -25.68 21.01 43.22
CA ALA A 81 -24.28 20.55 43.12
C ALA A 81 -23.52 21.18 41.97
N TYR A 82 -24.19 21.48 40.86
CA TYR A 82 -23.59 22.16 39.70
C TYR A 82 -23.28 23.63 40.04
N LEU A 83 -24.22 24.33 40.62
CA LEU A 83 -24.07 25.77 40.95
C LEU A 83 -23.01 26.02 42.05
N LYS A 84 -22.83 25.09 42.99
CA LYS A 84 -21.78 25.18 44.03
C LYS A 84 -20.36 25.18 43.51
N ARG A 85 -20.12 24.79 42.25
CA ARG A 85 -18.77 24.74 41.67
C ARG A 85 -18.16 26.11 41.40
N GLN A 86 -18.98 27.17 41.33
CA GLN A 86 -18.56 28.55 41.07
C GLN A 86 -17.65 28.72 39.83
N GLN A 87 -17.79 27.83 38.85
CA GLN A 87 -17.03 27.92 37.62
C GLN A 87 -17.85 28.63 36.52
N PRO A 88 -17.20 29.37 35.60
CA PRO A 88 -17.89 29.94 34.46
C PRO A 88 -18.63 28.84 33.69
N SER A 89 -19.89 29.08 33.35
CA SER A 89 -20.71 28.13 32.61
C SER A 89 -20.96 28.58 31.17
N ALA A 90 -21.17 27.63 30.29
CA ALA A 90 -21.60 27.87 28.92
C ALA A 90 -22.77 26.98 28.53
N LEU A 91 -23.63 27.49 27.68
CA LEU A 91 -24.60 26.71 26.92
C LEU A 91 -23.96 26.32 25.59
N PHE A 92 -23.92 25.02 25.35
CA PHE A 92 -23.43 24.44 24.09
C PHE A 92 -24.62 24.08 23.22
N VAL A 93 -24.55 24.47 21.95
CA VAL A 93 -25.57 24.20 20.95
C VAL A 93 -24.86 23.64 19.75
N PHE A 94 -25.02 22.36 19.51
CA PHE A 94 -24.39 21.63 18.39
C PHE A 94 -25.46 21.24 17.38
N GLY A 95 -25.42 21.89 16.24
CA GLY A 95 -26.43 21.66 15.21
C GLY A 95 -26.10 22.37 13.90
N LYS A 96 -26.70 21.87 12.84
CA LYS A 96 -26.58 22.39 11.49
C LYS A 96 -27.50 23.60 11.29
N MET A 97 -27.16 24.74 11.93
CA MET A 97 -28.01 25.92 11.89
C MET A 97 -27.27 27.21 12.24
N SER A 98 -27.81 28.32 11.80
CA SER A 98 -27.62 29.63 12.42
C SER A 98 -28.55 29.75 13.60
N SER A 99 -28.12 30.36 14.72
CA SER A 99 -28.95 30.41 15.91
C SER A 99 -28.74 31.68 16.74
N GLU A 100 -29.81 32.15 17.36
CA GLU A 100 -29.83 33.13 18.41
C GLU A 100 -30.38 32.49 19.70
N VAL A 101 -29.70 32.64 20.81
CA VAL A 101 -29.94 31.81 22.00
C VAL A 101 -30.26 32.65 23.21
N TYR A 102 -31.28 32.21 23.93
CA TYR A 102 -31.78 32.83 25.15
C TYR A 102 -31.85 31.81 26.30
N LEU A 103 -31.53 32.23 27.50
CA LEU A 103 -31.66 31.45 28.73
C LEU A 103 -32.45 32.25 29.78
N ASN A 104 -33.56 31.70 30.26
CA ASN A 104 -34.46 32.36 31.21
C ASN A 104 -34.89 33.78 30.75
N GLY A 105 -35.16 33.96 29.48
CA GLY A 105 -35.52 35.23 28.86
C GLY A 105 -34.37 36.20 28.57
N GLN A 106 -33.15 35.89 29.02
CA GLN A 106 -31.97 36.70 28.72
C GLN A 106 -31.24 36.19 27.46
N ARG A 107 -31.00 37.10 26.52
CA ARG A 107 -30.21 36.79 25.32
C ARG A 107 -28.76 36.50 25.70
N LEU A 108 -28.24 35.33 25.35
CA LEU A 108 -26.85 34.94 25.53
C LEU A 108 -25.95 35.36 24.38
N GLY A 109 -26.44 35.29 23.14
CA GLY A 109 -25.70 35.64 21.95
C GLY A 109 -26.27 35.02 20.68
N ASN A 110 -25.50 35.14 19.60
CA ASN A 110 -25.85 34.55 18.31
C ASN A 110 -24.67 33.79 17.73
N ASN A 111 -25.00 32.78 16.92
CA ASN A 111 -24.12 31.99 16.08
C ASN A 111 -24.58 32.12 14.62
N GLY A 112 -23.96 33.01 13.88
CA GLY A 112 -24.52 33.48 12.63
C GLY A 112 -25.71 34.42 12.85
N THR A 113 -26.60 34.53 11.87
CA THR A 113 -27.84 35.33 11.96
C THR A 113 -28.96 34.53 11.33
N PRO A 114 -29.89 33.96 12.14
CA PRO A 114 -31.03 33.27 11.59
C PRO A 114 -31.94 34.29 10.88
N SER A 115 -32.57 33.86 9.78
CA SER A 115 -33.50 34.69 9.01
C SER A 115 -34.51 33.82 8.27
N PHE A 116 -35.67 34.38 7.97
CA PHE A 116 -36.69 33.79 7.12
C PHE A 116 -36.22 33.70 5.65
N LEU A 117 -35.44 34.67 5.21
CA LEU A 117 -34.95 34.76 3.84
C LEU A 117 -33.50 34.20 3.71
N PRO A 118 -33.24 33.30 2.79
CA PRO A 118 -31.90 32.76 2.57
C PRO A 118 -30.81 33.80 2.34
N ALA A 119 -31.16 34.91 1.67
CA ALA A 119 -30.21 35.99 1.35
C ALA A 119 -29.79 36.82 2.58
N GLU A 120 -30.55 36.78 3.67
CA GLU A 120 -30.32 37.55 4.89
C GLU A 120 -29.69 36.70 5.99
N GLU A 121 -29.69 35.37 5.80
CA GLU A 121 -29.04 34.46 6.74
C GLU A 121 -27.52 34.55 6.63
N PHE A 122 -26.85 34.72 7.77
CA PHE A 122 -25.41 34.48 7.91
C PHE A 122 -25.20 33.12 8.57
N SER A 123 -24.51 32.21 7.86
CA SER A 123 -24.25 30.86 8.36
C SER A 123 -23.46 30.89 9.67
N GLY A 124 -23.99 30.19 10.68
CA GLY A 124 -23.31 29.96 11.95
C GLY A 124 -22.31 28.81 11.89
N ASP A 125 -21.51 28.65 12.93
CA ASP A 125 -20.66 27.50 13.15
C ASP A 125 -21.49 26.27 13.51
N MET A 126 -21.00 25.08 13.13
CA MET A 126 -21.68 23.81 13.43
C MET A 126 -21.78 23.54 14.93
N ASP A 127 -20.76 23.89 15.71
CA ASP A 127 -20.67 23.71 17.15
C ASP A 127 -20.49 25.07 17.83
N ALA A 128 -21.55 25.57 18.43
CA ALA A 128 -21.58 26.86 19.07
C ALA A 128 -21.55 26.75 20.60
N ARG A 129 -21.00 27.77 21.25
CA ARG A 129 -21.00 27.92 22.70
C ARG A 129 -21.34 29.35 23.11
N PHE A 130 -22.15 29.50 24.14
CA PHE A 130 -22.59 30.79 24.63
C PHE A 130 -22.21 30.92 26.09
N TYR A 131 -21.51 31.98 26.45
CA TYR A 131 -21.22 32.26 27.86
C TYR A 131 -22.49 32.54 28.61
N ILE A 132 -22.64 31.91 29.79
CA ILE A 132 -23.77 32.17 30.69
C ILE A 132 -23.32 33.17 31.78
N PRO A 133 -23.88 34.41 31.81
CA PRO A 133 -23.55 35.35 32.84
C PRO A 133 -23.95 34.83 34.24
N PRO A 134 -23.23 35.22 35.30
CA PRO A 134 -23.64 34.89 36.68
C PRO A 134 -25.07 35.30 36.93
N ASN A 135 -25.81 34.50 37.71
CA ASN A 135 -27.22 34.68 38.10
C ASN A 135 -28.28 34.48 37.00
N VAL A 136 -27.91 34.15 35.77
CA VAL A 136 -28.87 33.80 34.71
C VAL A 136 -29.39 32.39 34.90
N ILE A 137 -28.46 31.46 35.17
CA ILE A 137 -28.78 30.06 35.46
C ILE A 137 -29.24 29.90 36.93
N LYS A 138 -30.33 29.16 37.16
CA LYS A 138 -30.95 28.97 38.45
C LYS A 138 -31.00 27.50 38.84
N GLN A 139 -31.14 27.22 40.13
CA GLN A 139 -31.42 25.86 40.58
C GLN A 139 -32.83 25.44 40.13
N GLY A 140 -32.97 24.20 39.70
CA GLY A 140 -34.22 23.66 39.16
C GLY A 140 -34.35 23.89 37.66
N GLU A 141 -35.56 24.14 37.21
CA GLU A 141 -35.87 24.31 35.80
C GLU A 141 -35.38 25.66 35.26
N ASN A 142 -34.71 25.59 34.10
CA ASN A 142 -34.28 26.74 33.31
C ASN A 142 -34.85 26.60 31.91
N GLU A 143 -35.33 27.67 31.34
CA GLU A 143 -35.89 27.75 30.03
C GLU A 143 -34.80 28.13 29.01
N VAL A 144 -34.59 27.31 28.00
CA VAL A 144 -33.72 27.58 26.86
C VAL A 144 -34.59 27.85 25.65
N ILE A 145 -34.39 29.00 24.99
CA ILE A 145 -35.08 29.33 23.74
C ILE A 145 -34.03 29.56 22.69
N ILE A 146 -34.22 28.94 21.53
CA ILE A 146 -33.33 29.06 20.37
C ILE A 146 -34.15 29.48 19.15
N HIS A 147 -33.77 30.59 18.55
CA HIS A 147 -34.21 31.01 17.24
C HIS A 147 -33.25 30.47 16.22
N ALA A 148 -33.70 29.69 15.23
CA ALA A 148 -32.83 28.95 14.34
C ALA A 148 -33.30 28.96 12.88
N SER A 149 -32.36 28.98 11.95
CA SER A 149 -32.59 28.74 10.52
C SER A 149 -31.39 28.01 9.88
N SER A 150 -31.60 27.35 8.73
CA SER A 150 -30.55 26.61 8.02
C SER A 150 -30.80 26.59 6.51
N HIS A 151 -30.62 27.74 5.86
CA HIS A 151 -30.86 27.87 4.42
C HIS A 151 -29.68 27.49 3.52
N HIS A 152 -28.45 27.50 4.07
CA HIS A 152 -27.25 27.20 3.30
C HIS A 152 -26.82 25.72 3.36
N GLY A 153 -27.50 24.90 4.19
CA GLY A 153 -27.33 23.45 4.17
C GLY A 153 -28.11 22.80 3.02
N PHE A 154 -27.55 21.75 2.43
CA PHE A 154 -28.17 21.07 1.29
C PHE A 154 -28.42 19.58 1.52
N LEU A 155 -27.90 18.98 2.58
CA LEU A 155 -28.17 17.60 2.95
C LEU A 155 -29.28 17.52 3.99
N LEU A 156 -30.24 16.61 3.80
CA LEU A 156 -31.18 16.23 4.85
C LEU A 156 -30.49 15.28 5.81
N LEU A 157 -30.37 15.69 7.06
CA LEU A 157 -29.79 14.88 8.14
C LEU A 157 -30.90 14.29 9.01
N GLU A 158 -30.71 13.07 9.50
CA GLU A 158 -31.65 12.43 10.43
C GLU A 158 -31.72 13.16 11.77
N ASN A 159 -30.63 13.75 12.22
CA ASN A 159 -30.53 14.51 13.46
C ASN A 159 -29.77 15.82 13.18
N PRO A 160 -30.43 16.87 12.67
CA PRO A 160 -29.77 18.16 12.35
C PRO A 160 -29.20 18.85 13.59
N ILE A 161 -29.90 18.70 14.73
CA ILE A 161 -29.46 19.20 16.04
C ILE A 161 -29.01 18.00 16.89
N HIS A 162 -27.73 18.00 17.27
CA HIS A 162 -27.11 16.85 17.94
C HIS A 162 -27.11 16.97 19.46
N PHE A 163 -26.96 18.19 19.97
CA PHE A 163 -26.81 18.41 21.40
C PHE A 163 -27.13 19.85 21.79
N ILE A 164 -27.87 20.00 22.87
CA ILE A 164 -28.07 21.26 23.61
C ILE A 164 -27.86 20.96 25.09
N GLY A 165 -26.97 21.71 25.76
CA GLY A 165 -26.72 21.47 27.19
C GLY A 165 -25.74 22.46 27.79
N VAL A 166 -25.71 22.47 29.14
CA VAL A 166 -24.86 23.35 29.93
C VAL A 166 -23.70 22.58 30.54
N SER A 167 -22.53 23.18 30.47
CA SER A 167 -21.31 22.69 31.12
C SER A 167 -20.38 23.85 31.46
N GLU A 168 -19.21 23.55 32.04
CA GLU A 168 -18.17 24.54 32.28
C GLU A 168 -17.75 25.25 30.98
N TYR A 169 -17.49 26.57 31.08
CA TYR A 169 -17.05 27.36 29.93
C TYR A 169 -15.63 26.99 29.52
N THR A 170 -15.53 26.05 28.62
CA THR A 170 -14.27 25.58 28.05
C THR A 170 -14.31 25.72 26.54
N GLN A 171 -13.17 25.55 25.88
CA GLN A 171 -13.17 25.41 24.41
C GLN A 171 -13.88 24.12 24.06
N THR A 172 -14.67 24.13 22.99
CA THR A 172 -15.37 22.93 22.46
C THR A 172 -14.43 21.74 22.30
N GLY A 173 -13.18 21.99 21.90
CA GLY A 173 -12.13 20.98 21.81
C GLY A 173 -11.65 20.39 23.14
N GLU A 174 -11.90 21.05 24.29
CA GLU A 174 -11.47 20.51 25.60
C GLU A 174 -12.26 19.26 26.01
N TYR A 175 -13.53 19.17 25.63
CA TYR A 175 -14.34 17.96 25.81
C TYR A 175 -13.74 16.75 25.13
N PHE A 176 -13.04 16.97 24.02
CA PHE A 176 -12.43 15.94 23.18
C PHE A 176 -10.91 15.85 23.33
N LYS A 177 -10.30 16.55 24.31
CA LYS A 177 -8.82 16.57 24.46
C LYS A 177 -8.18 15.19 24.49
N ARG A 178 -8.80 14.26 25.20
CA ARG A 178 -8.30 12.88 25.29
C ARG A 178 -8.37 12.18 23.92
N ASP A 179 -9.50 12.29 23.27
CA ASP A 179 -9.73 11.68 21.97
C ASP A 179 -8.90 12.38 20.89
N LEU A 180 -8.69 13.69 21.04
CA LEU A 180 -7.82 14.46 20.15
C LEU A 180 -6.37 13.99 20.21
N LEU A 181 -5.79 13.80 21.40
CA LEU A 181 -4.41 13.33 21.54
C LEU A 181 -4.22 11.96 20.89
N ILE A 182 -5.17 11.07 21.12
CA ILE A 182 -5.17 9.73 20.52
C ILE A 182 -5.32 9.82 19.00
N SER A 183 -6.23 10.64 18.51
CA SER A 183 -6.50 10.82 17.08
C SER A 183 -5.30 11.39 16.34
N VAL A 184 -4.64 12.38 16.91
CA VAL A 184 -3.41 12.97 16.33
C VAL A 184 -2.28 11.93 16.31
N SER A 185 -2.17 11.10 17.35
CA SER A 185 -1.18 10.02 17.39
C SER A 185 -1.47 8.95 16.34
N LEU A 186 -2.73 8.58 16.14
CA LEU A 186 -3.16 7.66 15.07
C LEU A 186 -2.89 8.25 13.69
N LEU A 187 -3.26 9.52 13.47
CA LEU A 187 -3.00 10.21 12.22
C LEU A 187 -1.51 10.25 11.90
N GLY A 188 -0.66 10.57 12.88
CA GLY A 188 0.79 10.54 12.74
C GLY A 188 1.31 9.16 12.35
N SER A 189 0.80 8.10 12.99
CA SER A 189 1.17 6.72 12.66
C SER A 189 0.73 6.31 11.25
N MET A 190 -0.47 6.73 10.80
CA MET A 190 -0.96 6.48 9.45
C MET A 190 -0.12 7.23 8.40
N LEU A 191 0.25 8.48 8.65
CA LEU A 191 1.10 9.26 7.75
C LEU A 191 2.50 8.64 7.61
N LEU A 192 3.11 8.16 8.70
CA LEU A 192 4.35 7.39 8.64
C LEU A 192 4.19 6.11 7.82
N GLY A 193 3.06 5.42 7.97
CA GLY A 193 2.69 4.27 7.14
C GLY A 193 2.59 4.63 5.65
N CYS A 194 2.01 5.78 5.31
CA CYS A 194 1.94 6.27 3.92
C CYS A 194 3.35 6.51 3.34
N ILE A 195 4.23 7.20 4.07
CA ILE A 195 5.62 7.44 3.66
C ILE A 195 6.34 6.10 3.42
N TYR A 196 6.14 5.14 4.32
CA TYR A 196 6.72 3.81 4.18
C TYR A 196 6.19 3.09 2.93
N LEU A 197 4.88 3.06 2.70
CA LEU A 197 4.28 2.42 1.52
C LEU A 197 4.70 3.11 0.21
N ILE A 198 4.87 4.43 0.20
CA ILE A 198 5.44 5.17 -0.94
C ILE A 198 6.85 4.63 -1.25
N THR A 199 7.72 4.56 -0.24
CA THR A 199 9.09 4.06 -0.44
C THR A 199 9.12 2.60 -0.89
N LEU A 200 8.18 1.79 -0.41
CA LEU A 200 8.02 0.40 -0.81
C LEU A 200 7.53 0.27 -2.26
N ALA A 201 6.58 1.11 -2.70
CA ALA A 201 6.04 1.11 -4.06
C ALA A 201 7.11 1.39 -5.13
N PHE A 202 8.13 2.22 -4.81
CA PHE A 202 9.26 2.44 -5.71
C PHE A 202 10.21 1.24 -5.80
N LYS A 203 10.26 0.37 -4.80
CA LYS A 203 11.23 -0.73 -4.70
C LYS A 203 10.63 -2.11 -4.95
N SER A 204 9.33 -2.27 -4.81
CA SER A 204 8.61 -3.55 -4.99
C SER A 204 8.34 -3.84 -6.45
N GLU A 205 8.36 -5.11 -6.83
CA GLU A 205 7.84 -5.57 -8.14
C GLU A 205 6.31 -5.57 -8.16
N ASP A 206 5.68 -5.91 -7.05
CA ASP A 206 4.23 -5.87 -6.92
C ASP A 206 3.75 -4.45 -6.55
N LYS A 207 3.90 -3.55 -7.53
CA LYS A 207 3.51 -2.14 -7.37
C LYS A 207 2.01 -1.96 -7.16
N ILE A 208 1.19 -2.84 -7.74
CA ILE A 208 -0.27 -2.70 -7.73
C ILE A 208 -0.80 -2.90 -6.31
N THR A 209 -0.44 -3.99 -5.64
CA THR A 209 -0.91 -4.26 -4.27
C THR A 209 -0.40 -3.22 -3.28
N THR A 210 0.86 -2.78 -3.43
CA THR A 210 1.42 -1.72 -2.58
C THR A 210 0.73 -0.37 -2.80
N MET A 211 0.41 0.00 -4.04
CA MET A 211 -0.33 1.23 -4.35
C MET A 211 -1.78 1.19 -3.83
N LEU A 212 -2.45 0.03 -3.90
CA LEU A 212 -3.79 -0.14 -3.36
C LEU A 212 -3.78 -0.02 -1.82
N ALA A 213 -2.79 -0.61 -1.15
CA ALA A 213 -2.61 -0.43 0.29
C ALA A 213 -2.32 1.03 0.66
N LEU A 214 -1.52 1.75 -0.13
CA LEU A 214 -1.28 3.18 0.03
C LEU A 214 -2.57 3.99 -0.14
N LEU A 215 -3.38 3.70 -1.16
CA LEU A 215 -4.66 4.39 -1.41
C LEU A 215 -5.65 4.16 -0.27
N MET A 216 -5.71 2.94 0.29
CA MET A 216 -6.51 2.65 1.48
C MET A 216 -6.04 3.48 2.69
N LEU A 217 -4.73 3.49 2.96
CA LEU A 217 -4.19 4.19 4.12
C LEU A 217 -4.34 5.72 3.98
N THR A 218 -4.15 6.28 2.78
CA THR A 218 -4.35 7.70 2.53
C THR A 218 -5.82 8.10 2.68
N SER A 219 -6.77 7.31 2.15
CA SER A 219 -8.19 7.58 2.31
C SER A 219 -8.62 7.56 3.78
N ALA A 220 -8.14 6.58 4.56
CA ALA A 220 -8.40 6.51 6.01
C ALA A 220 -7.74 7.67 6.78
N SER A 221 -6.53 8.08 6.39
CA SER A 221 -5.84 9.22 7.01
C SER A 221 -6.58 10.54 6.78
N VAL A 222 -7.09 10.76 5.57
CA VAL A 222 -7.87 11.96 5.24
C VAL A 222 -9.22 11.94 5.96
N GLN A 223 -9.89 10.77 6.07
CA GLN A 223 -11.10 10.64 6.88
C GLN A 223 -10.85 11.02 8.35
N LEU A 224 -9.80 10.44 8.96
CA LEU A 224 -9.44 10.77 10.34
C LEU A 224 -9.11 12.26 10.51
N PHE A 225 -8.41 12.87 9.53
CA PHE A 225 -8.15 14.31 9.55
C PHE A 225 -9.45 15.12 9.49
N LEU A 226 -10.41 14.75 8.65
CA LEU A 226 -11.72 15.40 8.57
C LEU A 226 -12.51 15.26 9.90
N GLU A 227 -12.40 14.12 10.59
CA GLU A 227 -13.01 13.94 11.91
C GLU A 227 -12.35 14.79 12.98
N VAL A 228 -11.02 14.82 13.00
CA VAL A 228 -10.25 15.63 13.97
C VAL A 228 -10.41 17.12 13.69
N SER A 229 -10.59 17.53 12.45
CA SER A 229 -10.75 18.94 12.07
C SER A 229 -11.92 19.62 12.77
N ARG A 230 -13.01 18.88 13.05
CA ARG A 230 -14.16 19.39 13.82
C ARG A 230 -13.77 19.87 15.22
N VAL A 231 -12.81 19.21 15.84
CA VAL A 231 -12.33 19.52 17.18
C VAL A 231 -11.29 20.65 17.19
N LEU A 232 -10.50 20.75 16.11
CA LEU A 232 -9.41 21.71 15.98
C LEU A 232 -9.85 23.08 15.46
N PHE A 233 -10.83 23.09 14.56
CA PHE A 233 -11.23 24.29 13.84
C PHE A 233 -12.75 24.44 13.88
N ASN A 234 -13.23 25.62 14.27
CA ASN A 234 -14.62 25.98 14.04
C ASN A 234 -14.83 26.11 12.53
N TYR A 235 -15.93 25.55 12.03
CA TYR A 235 -16.34 25.70 10.64
C TYR A 235 -17.84 25.96 10.56
N SER A 236 -18.23 26.71 9.54
CA SER A 236 -19.65 27.01 9.31
C SER A 236 -20.44 25.76 8.94
N TYR A 237 -21.69 25.69 9.35
CA TYR A 237 -22.53 24.50 9.19
C TYR A 237 -22.68 24.01 7.72
N PRO A 238 -22.65 24.84 6.65
CA PRO A 238 -22.69 24.32 5.28
C PRO A 238 -21.49 23.44 4.91
N PHE A 239 -20.32 23.70 5.51
CA PHE A 239 -19.13 22.88 5.30
C PHE A 239 -19.29 21.47 5.85
N HIS A 240 -20.18 21.29 6.85
CA HIS A 240 -20.48 19.97 7.43
C HIS A 240 -21.03 19.00 6.36
N ASP A 241 -21.92 19.49 5.49
CA ASP A 241 -22.50 18.70 4.40
C ASP A 241 -21.42 18.22 3.43
N ILE A 242 -20.51 19.11 3.03
CA ILE A 242 -19.36 18.75 2.17
C ILE A 242 -18.47 17.71 2.85
N ARG A 243 -18.21 17.88 4.14
CA ARG A 243 -17.42 16.96 4.95
C ARG A 243 -18.04 15.56 4.98
N LEU A 244 -19.35 15.45 5.19
CA LEU A 244 -20.06 14.16 5.20
C LEU A 244 -19.98 13.45 3.83
N ILE A 245 -20.17 14.15 2.75
CA ILE A 245 -20.00 13.59 1.40
C ILE A 245 -18.58 13.12 1.18
N ALA A 246 -17.58 13.93 1.56
CA ALA A 246 -16.18 13.57 1.43
C ALA A 246 -15.84 12.28 2.19
N ILE A 247 -16.38 12.10 3.40
CA ILE A 247 -16.19 10.88 4.21
C ILE A 247 -16.79 9.66 3.50
N VAL A 248 -17.99 9.76 2.93
CA VAL A 248 -18.61 8.65 2.16
C VAL A 248 -17.77 8.30 0.93
N VAL A 249 -17.31 9.29 0.17
CA VAL A 249 -16.45 9.07 -1.01
C VAL A 249 -15.12 8.41 -0.61
N LEU A 250 -14.49 8.87 0.47
CA LEU A 250 -13.25 8.27 0.97
C LEU A 250 -13.49 6.83 1.47
N SER A 251 -14.65 6.55 2.07
CA SER A 251 -15.08 5.20 2.47
C SER A 251 -15.24 4.27 1.26
N LEU A 252 -15.81 4.76 0.16
CA LEU A 252 -15.89 4.02 -1.11
C LEU A 252 -14.50 3.74 -1.70
N ILE A 253 -13.61 4.73 -1.70
CA ILE A 253 -12.22 4.58 -2.16
C ILE A 253 -11.52 3.51 -1.33
N PHE A 254 -11.65 3.56 0.00
CA PHE A 254 -11.10 2.56 0.91
C PHE A 254 -11.64 1.15 0.59
N GLY A 255 -12.98 1.00 0.55
CA GLY A 255 -13.63 -0.28 0.32
C GLY A 255 -13.27 -0.92 -1.02
N PHE A 256 -13.31 -0.13 -2.11
CA PHE A 256 -12.93 -0.65 -3.42
C PHE A 256 -11.44 -0.97 -3.54
N SER A 257 -10.57 -0.17 -2.90
CA SER A 257 -9.15 -0.47 -2.85
C SER A 257 -8.88 -1.76 -2.07
N PHE A 258 -9.62 -2.01 -0.99
CA PHE A 258 -9.57 -3.24 -0.20
C PHE A 258 -9.97 -4.47 -1.03
N LEU A 259 -11.06 -4.38 -1.78
CA LEU A 259 -11.51 -5.43 -2.69
C LEU A 259 -10.50 -5.69 -3.81
N LEU A 260 -10.00 -4.63 -4.45
CA LEU A 260 -8.98 -4.73 -5.49
C LEU A 260 -7.71 -5.39 -4.97
N LEU A 261 -7.23 -4.97 -3.80
CA LEU A 261 -6.06 -5.56 -3.15
C LEU A 261 -6.26 -7.08 -2.97
N SER A 262 -7.43 -7.50 -2.50
CA SER A 262 -7.77 -8.92 -2.32
C SER A 262 -7.78 -9.68 -3.64
N LEU A 263 -8.39 -9.11 -4.70
CA LEU A 263 -8.45 -9.69 -6.04
C LEU A 263 -7.06 -9.86 -6.68
N TYR A 264 -6.15 -8.91 -6.45
CA TYR A 264 -4.78 -8.99 -6.96
C TYR A 264 -3.92 -9.93 -6.13
N LYS A 265 -4.02 -9.86 -4.81
CA LYS A 265 -3.22 -10.68 -3.87
C LYS A 265 -3.49 -12.17 -4.06
N PHE A 266 -4.75 -12.56 -4.17
CA PHE A 266 -5.16 -13.96 -4.36
C PHE A 266 -5.26 -14.37 -5.84
N LYS A 267 -4.81 -13.52 -6.77
CA LYS A 267 -4.82 -13.78 -8.21
C LYS A 267 -6.18 -14.32 -8.69
N ALA A 268 -7.27 -13.74 -8.20
CA ALA A 268 -8.61 -14.22 -8.50
C ALA A 268 -8.87 -14.29 -10.02
N ALA A 269 -9.47 -15.38 -10.46
CA ALA A 269 -9.94 -15.51 -11.83
C ALA A 269 -11.11 -14.52 -12.07
N ASN A 270 -11.23 -14.02 -13.31
CA ASN A 270 -12.33 -13.14 -13.71
C ASN A 270 -12.50 -11.87 -12.85
N LYS A 271 -11.41 -11.17 -12.51
CA LYS A 271 -11.43 -9.93 -11.71
C LYS A 271 -12.47 -8.93 -12.21
N LYS A 272 -12.62 -8.77 -13.54
CA LYS A 272 -13.62 -7.87 -14.13
C LYS A 272 -15.05 -8.23 -13.69
N ARG A 273 -15.42 -9.52 -13.69
CA ARG A 273 -16.74 -9.97 -13.26
C ARG A 273 -17.02 -9.66 -11.79
N TRP A 274 -16.03 -9.83 -10.92
CA TRP A 274 -16.15 -9.44 -9.52
C TRP A 274 -16.42 -7.96 -9.34
N LEU A 275 -15.71 -7.11 -10.09
CA LEU A 275 -15.87 -5.67 -10.02
C LEU A 275 -17.21 -5.20 -10.63
N THR A 276 -17.65 -5.78 -11.74
CA THR A 276 -18.94 -5.44 -12.38
C THR A 276 -20.15 -5.78 -11.50
N ILE A 277 -20.01 -6.70 -10.54
CA ILE A 277 -21.05 -7.02 -9.58
C ILE A 277 -20.89 -6.21 -8.29
N ALA A 278 -19.67 -6.17 -7.73
CA ALA A 278 -19.43 -5.56 -6.43
C ALA A 278 -19.60 -4.05 -6.42
N ILE A 279 -19.16 -3.34 -7.48
CA ILE A 279 -19.25 -1.88 -7.54
C ILE A 279 -20.70 -1.41 -7.56
N PRO A 280 -21.56 -1.86 -8.52
CA PRO A 280 -22.96 -1.41 -8.54
C PRO A 280 -23.72 -1.83 -7.28
N LEU A 281 -23.49 -3.06 -6.77
CA LEU A 281 -24.12 -3.52 -5.53
C LEU A 281 -23.78 -2.59 -4.36
N THR A 282 -22.49 -2.27 -4.18
CA THR A 282 -22.06 -1.37 -3.10
C THR A 282 -22.67 0.02 -3.26
N LEU A 283 -22.65 0.58 -4.47
CA LEU A 283 -23.23 1.90 -4.71
C LEU A 283 -24.73 1.95 -4.44
N VAL A 284 -25.50 0.93 -4.90
CA VAL A 284 -26.94 0.85 -4.63
C VAL A 284 -27.20 0.79 -3.13
N VAL A 285 -26.47 -0.07 -2.39
CA VAL A 285 -26.65 -0.19 -0.93
C VAL A 285 -26.30 1.11 -0.22
N VAL A 286 -25.20 1.76 -0.59
CA VAL A 286 -24.79 3.06 -0.01
C VAL A 286 -25.86 4.14 -0.27
N ILE A 287 -26.46 4.17 -1.45
CA ILE A 287 -27.52 5.14 -1.78
C ILE A 287 -28.77 4.89 -0.93
N VAL A 288 -29.20 3.63 -0.79
CA VAL A 288 -30.42 3.24 -0.07
C VAL A 288 -30.27 3.32 1.45
N THR A 289 -29.06 3.14 1.98
CA THR A 289 -28.81 3.21 3.43
C THR A 289 -29.12 4.61 3.94
N THR A 290 -29.83 4.70 5.06
CA THR A 290 -30.10 5.97 5.76
C THR A 290 -28.89 6.37 6.60
N GLY A 291 -28.75 7.67 6.88
CA GLY A 291 -27.66 8.25 7.69
C GLY A 291 -26.27 8.16 7.05
N PHE A 292 -25.45 9.18 7.24
CA PHE A 292 -24.11 9.25 6.63
C PHE A 292 -23.12 8.26 7.25
N ASP A 293 -23.28 7.96 8.53
CA ASP A 293 -22.50 6.93 9.22
C ASP A 293 -22.79 5.55 8.64
N GLY A 294 -24.07 5.23 8.41
CA GLY A 294 -24.50 4.00 7.77
C GLY A 294 -23.97 3.87 6.33
N LYS A 295 -24.06 4.96 5.54
CA LYS A 295 -23.51 5.01 4.17
C LYS A 295 -22.02 4.72 4.16
N SER A 296 -21.26 5.36 5.03
CA SER A 296 -19.80 5.17 5.16
C SER A 296 -19.45 3.76 5.62
N ALA A 297 -20.20 3.21 6.57
CA ALA A 297 -20.04 1.84 7.02
C ALA A 297 -20.28 0.83 5.90
N MET A 298 -21.38 0.95 5.14
CA MET A 298 -21.72 0.06 4.04
C MET A 298 -20.73 0.15 2.87
N ALA A 299 -20.19 1.34 2.61
CA ALA A 299 -19.16 1.57 1.60
C ALA A 299 -17.89 0.74 1.83
N ILE A 300 -17.58 0.41 3.10
CA ILE A 300 -16.43 -0.42 3.48
C ILE A 300 -16.86 -1.87 3.72
N LEU A 301 -17.98 -2.09 4.40
CA LEU A 301 -18.44 -3.40 4.84
C LEU A 301 -18.66 -4.37 3.68
N LEU A 302 -19.39 -3.94 2.64
CA LEU A 302 -19.69 -4.82 1.51
C LEU A 302 -18.46 -5.27 0.74
N PRO A 303 -17.54 -4.38 0.32
CA PRO A 303 -16.27 -4.79 -0.28
C PRO A 303 -15.42 -5.68 0.65
N ALA A 304 -15.44 -5.42 1.97
CA ALA A 304 -14.72 -6.24 2.94
C ALA A 304 -15.32 -7.64 3.08
N LEU A 305 -16.67 -7.78 3.11
CA LEU A 305 -17.36 -9.07 3.09
C LEU A 305 -17.01 -9.88 1.84
N ILE A 306 -17.06 -9.27 0.67
CA ILE A 306 -16.69 -9.92 -0.59
C ILE A 306 -15.21 -10.37 -0.55
N SER A 307 -14.34 -9.55 0.01
CA SER A 307 -12.92 -9.87 0.19
C SER A 307 -12.71 -11.03 1.16
N ALA A 308 -13.47 -11.08 2.26
CA ALA A 308 -13.44 -12.20 3.21
C ALA A 308 -13.92 -13.50 2.56
N MET A 309 -15.02 -13.46 1.79
CA MET A 309 -15.53 -14.62 1.02
C MET A 309 -14.51 -15.12 0.00
N LEU A 310 -13.87 -14.22 -0.75
CA LEU A 310 -12.79 -14.52 -1.69
C LEU A 310 -11.61 -15.21 -1.00
N THR A 311 -11.23 -14.71 0.17
CA THR A 311 -10.13 -15.26 0.96
C THR A 311 -10.49 -16.63 1.53
N ALA A 312 -11.73 -16.82 1.98
CA ALA A 312 -12.23 -18.11 2.44
C ALA A 312 -12.24 -19.15 1.30
N TYR A 313 -12.71 -18.76 0.11
CA TYR A 313 -12.66 -19.60 -1.07
C TYR A 313 -11.21 -20.00 -1.41
N ASN A 314 -10.28 -19.03 -1.43
CA ASN A 314 -8.88 -19.32 -1.68
C ASN A 314 -8.26 -20.23 -0.61
N TYR A 315 -8.58 -20.03 0.66
CA TYR A 315 -8.10 -20.88 1.74
C TYR A 315 -8.57 -22.33 1.59
N ASN A 316 -9.82 -22.55 1.21
CA ASN A 316 -10.36 -23.90 1.00
C ASN A 316 -9.63 -24.66 -0.12
N HIS A 317 -9.17 -23.95 -1.15
CA HIS A 317 -8.45 -24.56 -2.27
C HIS A 317 -6.94 -24.74 -2.03
N VAL A 318 -6.27 -23.77 -1.43
CA VAL A 318 -4.79 -23.74 -1.35
C VAL A 318 -4.27 -24.08 0.05
N LYS A 319 -5.07 -23.90 1.10
CA LYS A 319 -4.77 -24.22 2.52
C LYS A 319 -3.42 -23.70 3.03
N THR A 320 -3.01 -22.50 2.63
CA THR A 320 -1.75 -21.89 3.09
C THR A 320 -1.94 -21.16 4.42
N ARG A 321 -0.87 -21.11 5.24
CA ARG A 321 -0.85 -20.30 6.47
C ARG A 321 -1.04 -18.80 6.17
N GLU A 322 -0.65 -18.36 4.99
CA GLU A 322 -0.83 -16.99 4.56
C GLU A 322 -2.31 -16.68 4.31
N SER A 323 -3.01 -17.49 3.51
CA SER A 323 -4.44 -17.31 3.25
C SER A 323 -5.29 -17.39 4.52
N LEU A 324 -4.91 -18.26 5.48
CA LEU A 324 -5.56 -18.32 6.79
C LEU A 324 -5.39 -17.02 7.58
N ALA A 325 -4.19 -16.44 7.59
CA ALA A 325 -3.94 -15.20 8.31
C ALA A 325 -4.75 -14.03 7.74
N TYR A 326 -4.86 -13.93 6.41
CA TYR A 326 -5.73 -12.94 5.77
C TYR A 326 -7.20 -13.18 6.06
N LEU A 327 -7.65 -14.43 6.05
CA LEU A 327 -9.04 -14.79 6.36
C LEU A 327 -9.41 -14.36 7.78
N ILE A 328 -8.56 -14.67 8.77
CA ILE A 328 -8.79 -14.27 10.16
C ILE A 328 -8.83 -12.73 10.27
N ALA A 329 -7.86 -12.03 9.66
CA ALA A 329 -7.80 -10.58 9.71
C ALA A 329 -9.02 -9.91 9.07
N TYR A 330 -9.45 -10.39 7.90
CA TYR A 330 -10.61 -9.85 7.19
C TYR A 330 -11.93 -10.15 7.91
N THR A 331 -12.08 -11.36 8.45
CA THR A 331 -13.26 -11.71 9.25
C THR A 331 -13.35 -10.86 10.51
N LEU A 332 -12.22 -10.68 11.22
CA LEU A 332 -12.16 -9.82 12.40
C LEU A 332 -12.51 -8.36 12.06
N PHE A 333 -12.00 -7.84 10.93
CA PHE A 333 -12.31 -6.50 10.45
C PHE A 333 -13.81 -6.33 10.15
N VAL A 334 -14.42 -7.29 9.46
CA VAL A 334 -15.87 -7.29 9.17
C VAL A 334 -16.69 -7.32 10.46
N LEU A 335 -16.36 -8.22 11.41
CA LEU A 335 -17.08 -8.33 12.67
C LEU A 335 -16.99 -7.03 13.49
N THR A 336 -15.85 -6.36 13.47
CA THR A 336 -15.69 -5.08 14.19
C THR A 336 -16.49 -3.96 13.53
N ILE A 337 -16.56 -3.87 12.21
CA ILE A 337 -17.44 -2.88 11.55
C ILE A 337 -18.90 -3.14 11.91
N LEU A 338 -19.33 -4.41 11.92
CA LEU A 338 -20.70 -4.77 12.30
C LEU A 338 -21.01 -4.38 13.76
N SER A 339 -20.05 -4.55 14.68
CA SER A 339 -20.23 -4.20 16.10
C SER A 339 -20.23 -2.70 16.36
N THR A 340 -19.65 -1.90 15.47
CA THR A 340 -19.58 -0.44 15.59
C THR A 340 -20.48 0.30 14.60
N PHE A 341 -21.41 -0.38 13.98
CA PHE A 341 -22.23 0.15 12.89
C PHE A 341 -22.98 1.44 13.24
N GLY A 342 -23.53 1.52 14.45
CA GLY A 342 -24.27 2.70 14.94
C GLY A 342 -23.38 3.89 15.37
N SER A 343 -22.06 3.68 15.43
CA SER A 343 -21.08 4.70 15.81
C SER A 343 -19.84 4.63 14.90
N PHE A 344 -20.07 4.47 13.61
CA PHE A 344 -19.05 4.12 12.63
C PHE A 344 -17.90 5.14 12.55
N ASN A 345 -18.21 6.43 12.57
CA ASN A 345 -17.21 7.49 12.54
C ASN A 345 -16.58 7.79 13.93
N SER A 346 -16.81 6.92 14.91
CA SER A 346 -16.17 7.03 16.21
C SER A 346 -14.68 6.64 16.14
N MET A 347 -13.93 7.03 17.18
CA MET A 347 -12.50 6.68 17.31
C MET A 347 -12.24 5.17 17.21
N TYR A 348 -13.19 4.34 17.61
CA TYR A 348 -13.07 2.87 17.54
C TYR A 348 -12.83 2.37 16.11
N PHE A 349 -13.51 2.94 15.13
CA PHE A 349 -13.30 2.60 13.72
C PHE A 349 -11.85 2.84 13.29
N TYR A 350 -11.27 3.98 13.65
CA TYR A 350 -9.90 4.31 13.25
C TYR A 350 -8.83 3.44 13.93
N TYR A 351 -9.09 2.97 15.16
CA TYR A 351 -8.22 1.95 15.78
C TYR A 351 -8.21 0.65 14.98
N ILE A 352 -9.39 0.21 14.55
CA ILE A 352 -9.55 -1.02 13.78
C ILE A 352 -8.87 -0.90 12.42
N VAL A 353 -9.10 0.22 11.73
CA VAL A 353 -8.43 0.52 10.46
C VAL A 353 -6.92 0.55 10.64
N THR A 354 -6.41 1.21 11.68
CA THR A 354 -4.97 1.26 11.96
C THR A 354 -4.40 -0.14 12.21
N GLY A 355 -5.10 -0.97 12.97
CA GLY A 355 -4.71 -2.37 13.20
C GLY A 355 -4.69 -3.20 11.92
N MET A 356 -5.71 -3.06 11.06
CA MET A 356 -5.76 -3.72 9.75
C MET A 356 -4.64 -3.24 8.84
N MET A 357 -4.38 -1.92 8.80
CA MET A 357 -3.31 -1.38 7.97
C MET A 357 -1.92 -1.80 8.46
N ALA A 358 -1.70 -1.87 9.79
CA ALA A 358 -0.46 -2.42 10.34
C ALA A 358 -0.26 -3.88 9.91
N PHE A 359 -1.31 -4.70 9.94
CA PHE A 359 -1.27 -6.08 9.43
C PHE A 359 -0.86 -6.11 7.94
N LEU A 360 -1.50 -5.30 7.09
CA LEU A 360 -1.18 -5.25 5.66
C LEU A 360 0.26 -4.77 5.41
N ILE A 361 0.72 -3.73 6.10
CA ILE A 361 2.09 -3.24 5.99
C ILE A 361 3.10 -4.32 6.39
N ILE A 362 2.87 -5.05 7.49
CA ILE A 362 3.73 -6.16 7.91
C ILE A 362 3.77 -7.25 6.83
N LYS A 363 2.63 -7.58 6.22
CA LYS A 363 2.55 -8.58 5.15
C LYS A 363 3.29 -8.16 3.89
N GLU A 364 3.09 -6.94 3.43
CA GLU A 364 3.78 -6.41 2.25
C GLU A 364 5.31 -6.30 2.50
N THR A 365 5.71 -5.85 3.70
CA THR A 365 7.14 -5.80 4.08
C THR A 365 7.79 -7.18 4.09
N THR A 366 7.11 -8.18 4.63
CA THR A 366 7.65 -9.55 4.68
C THR A 366 7.73 -10.18 3.31
N ALA A 367 6.75 -9.93 2.43
CA ALA A 367 6.75 -10.36 1.04
C ALA A 367 7.94 -9.74 0.28
N PHE A 368 8.14 -8.43 0.42
CA PHE A 368 9.26 -7.72 -0.19
C PHE A 368 10.63 -8.22 0.30
N ALA A 369 10.77 -8.46 1.61
CA ALA A 369 12.01 -8.99 2.18
C ALA A 369 12.33 -10.39 1.64
N TYR A 370 11.32 -11.25 1.48
CA TYR A 370 11.47 -12.58 0.90
C TYR A 370 11.89 -12.51 -0.57
N GLU A 371 11.23 -11.67 -1.37
CA GLU A 371 11.56 -11.44 -2.78
C GLU A 371 13.00 -10.94 -2.95
N LYS A 372 13.42 -9.95 -2.16
CA LYS A 372 14.78 -9.43 -2.17
C LYS A 372 15.82 -10.51 -1.84
N LYS A 373 15.51 -11.39 -0.87
CA LYS A 373 16.39 -12.51 -0.53
C LYS A 373 16.52 -13.50 -1.68
N ARG A 374 15.41 -13.82 -2.35
CA ARG A 374 15.38 -14.72 -3.50
C ARG A 374 16.21 -14.17 -4.65
N ARG A 375 16.02 -12.91 -5.04
CA ARG A 375 16.81 -12.26 -6.11
C ARG A 375 18.31 -12.34 -5.85
N ARG A 376 18.74 -12.02 -4.62
CA ARG A 376 20.16 -12.11 -4.25
C ARG A 376 20.71 -13.54 -4.38
N ALA A 377 19.91 -14.54 -4.06
CA ALA A 377 20.30 -15.94 -4.24
C ALA A 377 20.41 -16.31 -5.73
N ASP A 378 19.46 -15.86 -6.57
CA ASP A 378 19.46 -16.08 -8.01
C ASP A 378 20.67 -15.39 -8.68
N GLU A 379 20.96 -14.13 -8.31
CA GLU A 379 22.14 -13.39 -8.78
C GLU A 379 23.45 -14.11 -8.42
N GLN A 380 23.57 -14.62 -7.19
CA GLN A 380 24.74 -15.38 -6.78
C GLN A 380 24.91 -16.70 -7.55
N GLN A 381 23.80 -17.36 -7.91
CA GLN A 381 23.86 -18.56 -8.76
C GLN A 381 24.32 -18.23 -10.17
N VAL A 382 23.82 -17.15 -10.78
CA VAL A 382 24.26 -16.70 -12.10
C VAL A 382 25.77 -16.42 -12.13
N ILE A 383 26.27 -15.66 -11.14
CA ILE A 383 27.71 -15.37 -11.02
C ILE A 383 28.55 -16.67 -10.87
N LYS A 384 28.09 -17.62 -10.04
CA LYS A 384 28.79 -18.91 -9.89
C LYS A 384 28.81 -19.73 -11.19
N LEU A 385 27.73 -19.72 -11.95
CA LEU A 385 27.67 -20.42 -13.24
C LEU A 385 28.59 -19.77 -14.27
N GLN A 386 28.63 -18.44 -14.34
CA GLN A 386 29.55 -17.70 -15.22
C GLN A 386 31.01 -18.03 -14.90
N LEU A 387 31.40 -17.97 -13.63
CA LEU A 387 32.76 -18.32 -13.20
C LEU A 387 33.13 -19.77 -13.57
N LYS A 388 32.20 -20.73 -13.48
CA LYS A 388 32.45 -22.10 -13.92
C LYS A 388 32.63 -22.21 -15.42
N LEU A 389 31.83 -21.48 -16.22
CA LEU A 389 31.97 -21.44 -17.65
C LEU A 389 33.33 -20.85 -18.09
N ASP A 390 33.74 -19.75 -17.45
CA ASP A 390 35.06 -19.14 -17.71
C ASP A 390 36.21 -20.08 -17.34
N GLN A 391 36.11 -20.83 -16.24
CA GLN A 391 37.12 -21.84 -15.87
C GLN A 391 37.20 -23.00 -16.87
N ILE A 392 36.05 -23.43 -17.40
CA ILE A 392 36.01 -24.49 -18.43
C ILE A 392 36.61 -23.95 -19.73
N ALA A 393 36.25 -22.74 -20.15
CA ALA A 393 36.81 -22.10 -21.35
C ALA A 393 38.33 -21.92 -21.26
N GLN A 394 38.88 -21.57 -20.10
CA GLN A 394 40.33 -21.46 -19.90
C GLN A 394 41.04 -22.82 -19.90
N LYS A 395 40.39 -23.94 -19.51
CA LYS A 395 40.97 -25.28 -19.57
C LYS A 395 40.99 -25.88 -20.97
N ILE A 396 40.08 -25.44 -21.85
CA ILE A 396 39.90 -26.03 -23.19
C ILE A 396 40.89 -25.46 -24.21
N SER A 397 41.54 -24.32 -23.97
CA SER A 397 42.51 -23.71 -24.89
C SER A 397 43.72 -23.15 -24.16
N PRO A 398 44.83 -23.89 -24.04
CA PRO A 398 46.09 -23.29 -23.66
C PRO A 398 46.44 -22.21 -24.69
N THR A 399 46.36 -20.96 -24.32
CA THR A 399 46.59 -19.81 -25.19
C THR A 399 48.05 -19.63 -25.59
N LYS A 400 48.98 -20.22 -24.85
CA LYS A 400 50.45 -20.14 -25.12
C LYS A 400 51.15 -21.44 -24.79
N LEU A 401 52.03 -21.87 -25.66
CA LEU A 401 52.94 -22.97 -25.44
C LEU A 401 54.26 -22.44 -24.85
N GLN A 402 54.74 -23.07 -23.78
CA GLN A 402 56.00 -22.70 -23.15
C GLN A 402 57.15 -23.51 -23.77
N LEU A 403 58.13 -22.81 -24.34
CA LEU A 403 59.32 -23.42 -24.93
C LEU A 403 60.56 -23.08 -24.09
N ASN A 404 61.43 -24.07 -23.86
CA ASN A 404 62.74 -23.85 -23.32
C ASN A 404 63.77 -23.81 -24.48
N VAL A 405 64.16 -22.59 -24.88
CA VAL A 405 65.14 -22.40 -25.95
C VAL A 405 66.44 -21.83 -25.36
N ALA A 406 67.51 -22.63 -25.40
CA ALA A 406 68.85 -22.21 -24.94
C ALA A 406 68.88 -21.51 -23.56
N GLY A 407 68.13 -22.05 -22.57
CA GLY A 407 68.08 -21.51 -21.23
C GLY A 407 67.15 -20.31 -21.04
N LYS A 408 66.42 -19.91 -22.04
CA LYS A 408 65.33 -18.90 -21.96
C LYS A 408 63.97 -19.57 -22.13
N ILE A 409 62.98 -19.12 -21.38
CA ILE A 409 61.61 -19.55 -21.51
C ILE A 409 60.93 -18.59 -22.49
N GLU A 410 60.47 -19.10 -23.60
CA GLU A 410 59.70 -18.38 -24.62
C GLU A 410 58.24 -18.86 -24.60
N PHE A 411 57.29 -17.95 -24.67
CA PHE A 411 55.87 -18.27 -24.74
C PHE A 411 55.35 -17.98 -26.15
N ILE A 412 55.00 -19.02 -26.87
CA ILE A 412 54.47 -18.91 -28.23
C ILE A 412 52.94 -19.05 -28.18
N PRO A 413 52.16 -18.10 -28.77
CA PRO A 413 50.73 -18.26 -28.94
C PRO A 413 50.42 -19.52 -29.75
N VAL A 414 49.56 -20.39 -29.25
CA VAL A 414 49.28 -21.68 -29.92
C VAL A 414 48.59 -21.49 -31.26
N HIS A 415 47.84 -20.41 -31.46
CA HIS A 415 47.19 -20.08 -32.73
C HIS A 415 48.18 -19.69 -33.84
N ASP A 416 49.41 -19.30 -33.49
CA ASP A 416 50.48 -18.98 -34.45
C ASP A 416 51.21 -20.25 -34.98
N ILE A 417 50.95 -21.40 -34.36
CA ILE A 417 51.63 -22.66 -34.76
C ILE A 417 50.89 -23.33 -35.91
N SER A 418 51.59 -23.53 -37.03
CA SER A 418 51.08 -24.22 -38.20
C SER A 418 51.27 -25.73 -38.09
N TYR A 419 52.51 -26.19 -37.80
CA TYR A 419 52.79 -27.60 -37.59
C TYR A 419 54.06 -27.80 -36.76
N CYS A 420 54.23 -29.04 -36.24
CA CYS A 420 55.42 -29.47 -35.52
C CYS A 420 56.02 -30.67 -36.19
N LYS A 421 57.37 -30.69 -36.31
CA LYS A 421 58.14 -31.77 -36.95
C LYS A 421 59.19 -32.33 -35.99
N ALA A 422 59.29 -33.64 -35.88
CA ALA A 422 60.35 -34.30 -35.10
C ALA A 422 61.71 -34.17 -35.78
N ALA A 423 62.74 -33.74 -35.05
CA ALA A 423 64.12 -33.57 -35.48
C ALA A 423 65.09 -34.11 -34.43
N GLY A 424 65.23 -35.45 -34.36
CA GLY A 424 66.06 -36.12 -33.39
C GLY A 424 65.51 -35.94 -31.97
N ASP A 425 66.30 -35.34 -31.07
CA ASP A 425 65.94 -35.06 -29.66
C ASP A 425 65.15 -33.78 -29.47
N TYR A 426 64.79 -33.07 -30.55
CA TYR A 426 64.07 -31.84 -30.61
C TYR A 426 62.83 -31.95 -31.49
N VAL A 427 61.89 -31.01 -31.29
CA VAL A 427 60.77 -30.79 -32.18
C VAL A 427 60.89 -29.40 -32.78
N GLU A 428 60.94 -29.31 -34.09
CA GLU A 428 60.84 -28.04 -34.82
C GLU A 428 59.40 -27.60 -34.90
N ILE A 429 59.11 -26.39 -34.43
CA ILE A 429 57.79 -25.76 -34.47
C ILE A 429 57.81 -24.73 -35.58
N PHE A 430 56.91 -24.89 -36.54
CA PHE A 430 56.74 -23.99 -37.69
C PHE A 430 55.48 -23.10 -37.41
N MET A 431 55.69 -21.77 -37.51
CA MET A 431 54.64 -20.80 -37.31
C MET A 431 54.00 -20.34 -38.61
N THR A 432 52.81 -19.79 -38.54
CA THR A 432 52.06 -19.25 -39.67
C THR A 432 52.80 -18.11 -40.38
N ASP A 433 53.62 -17.35 -39.67
CA ASP A 433 54.49 -16.28 -40.22
C ASP A 433 55.86 -16.76 -40.73
N LYS A 434 56.03 -18.10 -40.88
CA LYS A 434 57.28 -18.78 -41.35
C LYS A 434 58.44 -18.69 -40.35
N ARG A 435 58.28 -18.21 -39.16
CA ARG A 435 59.27 -18.34 -38.07
C ARG A 435 59.35 -19.82 -37.63
N GLN A 436 60.51 -20.19 -37.12
CA GLN A 436 60.74 -21.54 -36.57
C GLN A 436 61.28 -21.43 -35.16
N SER A 437 60.84 -22.32 -34.32
CA SER A 437 61.35 -22.47 -32.95
C SER A 437 61.59 -23.91 -32.60
N LEU A 438 62.49 -24.16 -31.65
CA LEU A 438 62.87 -25.51 -31.25
C LEU A 438 62.29 -25.82 -29.88
N PHE A 439 61.58 -26.94 -29.77
CA PHE A 439 61.13 -27.49 -28.51
C PHE A 439 62.03 -28.63 -28.09
N SER A 440 62.64 -28.51 -26.89
CA SER A 440 63.46 -29.58 -26.33
C SER A 440 62.57 -30.67 -25.73
N GLY A 441 62.39 -31.77 -26.44
CA GLY A 441 61.54 -32.87 -26.02
C GLY A 441 61.03 -33.71 -27.22
N THR A 442 60.14 -34.63 -26.89
CA THR A 442 59.57 -35.55 -27.89
C THR A 442 58.28 -35.00 -28.51
N LEU A 443 57.96 -35.52 -29.73
CA LEU A 443 56.70 -35.16 -30.38
C LEU A 443 55.46 -35.51 -29.51
N LYS A 444 55.57 -36.54 -28.64
CA LYS A 444 54.50 -36.90 -27.71
C LYS A 444 54.35 -35.88 -26.61
N SER A 445 55.45 -35.35 -26.04
CA SER A 445 55.40 -34.37 -24.97
C SER A 445 54.84 -33.01 -25.40
N ILE A 446 54.99 -32.62 -26.66
CA ILE A 446 54.37 -31.43 -27.19
C ILE A 446 52.89 -31.66 -27.55
N GLU A 447 52.53 -32.88 -28.02
CA GLU A 447 51.14 -33.27 -28.32
C GLU A 447 50.24 -33.12 -27.10
N GLU A 448 50.75 -33.47 -25.91
CA GLU A 448 50.00 -33.34 -24.62
C GLU A 448 49.77 -31.87 -24.17
N GLN A 449 50.52 -30.92 -24.73
CA GLN A 449 50.43 -29.49 -24.42
C GLN A 449 49.64 -28.69 -25.46
N LEU A 450 49.35 -29.29 -26.61
CA LEU A 450 48.62 -28.66 -27.70
C LEU A 450 47.11 -28.92 -27.57
N PRO A 451 46.24 -27.97 -27.97
CA PRO A 451 44.80 -28.16 -27.97
C PRO A 451 44.31 -29.18 -29.03
N GLU A 452 43.03 -29.55 -28.95
CA GLU A 452 42.42 -30.61 -29.77
C GLU A 452 42.40 -30.34 -31.27
N ASN A 453 42.61 -29.10 -31.71
CA ASN A 453 42.73 -28.74 -33.12
C ASN A 453 44.10 -29.16 -33.74
N PHE A 454 45.06 -29.64 -32.92
CA PHE A 454 46.31 -30.23 -33.37
C PHE A 454 46.20 -31.75 -33.43
N MET A 455 46.61 -32.30 -34.57
CA MET A 455 46.53 -33.73 -34.79
C MET A 455 47.87 -34.32 -35.29
N LYS A 456 48.30 -35.43 -34.68
CA LYS A 456 49.46 -36.20 -35.16
C LYS A 456 49.11 -36.98 -36.43
N VAL A 457 49.51 -36.43 -37.52
CA VAL A 457 49.19 -36.98 -38.88
C VAL A 457 50.23 -37.98 -39.40
N HIS A 458 51.43 -37.91 -38.84
CA HIS A 458 52.55 -38.81 -39.20
C HIS A 458 53.39 -39.09 -37.96
N ARG A 459 54.19 -40.17 -37.93
CA ARG A 459 55.12 -40.49 -36.86
C ARG A 459 56.02 -39.31 -36.44
N SER A 460 56.28 -38.38 -37.42
CA SER A 460 57.20 -37.26 -37.29
C SER A 460 56.49 -35.89 -37.40
N PHE A 461 55.17 -35.83 -37.54
CA PHE A 461 54.42 -34.56 -37.71
C PHE A 461 53.15 -34.48 -36.93
N ILE A 462 52.94 -33.31 -36.31
CA ILE A 462 51.67 -32.84 -35.74
C ILE A 462 51.27 -31.57 -36.50
N VAL A 463 50.03 -31.46 -36.93
CA VAL A 463 49.53 -30.35 -37.77
C VAL A 463 48.35 -29.68 -37.07
N ASN A 464 48.29 -28.36 -37.13
CA ASN A 464 47.11 -27.61 -36.82
C ASN A 464 46.07 -27.77 -37.94
N LEU A 465 44.95 -28.42 -37.64
CA LEU A 465 43.92 -28.73 -38.65
C LEU A 465 43.22 -27.48 -39.19
N GLU A 466 43.28 -26.37 -38.49
CA GLU A 466 42.73 -25.09 -38.96
C GLU A 466 43.58 -24.45 -40.06
N GLU A 467 44.87 -24.80 -40.12
CA GLU A 467 45.82 -24.30 -41.13
C GLU A 467 45.89 -25.16 -42.41
N VAL A 468 45.08 -26.21 -42.51
CA VAL A 468 45.04 -27.09 -43.68
C VAL A 468 44.18 -26.49 -44.79
N THR A 469 44.77 -26.19 -45.95
CA THR A 469 44.06 -25.63 -47.10
C THR A 469 43.56 -26.72 -48.04
N SER A 470 44.36 -27.81 -48.26
CA SER A 470 43.96 -28.91 -49.14
C SER A 470 44.61 -30.21 -48.76
N ILE A 471 44.03 -31.31 -49.26
CA ILE A 471 44.60 -32.67 -49.15
C ILE A 471 44.93 -33.16 -50.55
N ALA A 472 46.22 -33.30 -50.88
CA ALA A 472 46.68 -33.90 -52.14
C ALA A 472 46.83 -35.41 -51.96
N ALA A 473 46.21 -36.16 -52.84
CA ALA A 473 46.46 -37.64 -52.96
C ALA A 473 47.62 -37.89 -53.87
N SER A 474 48.66 -38.59 -53.41
CA SER A 474 49.76 -38.99 -54.28
C SER A 474 49.28 -39.99 -55.35
N SER A 475 49.34 -39.59 -56.58
CA SER A 475 48.89 -40.37 -57.74
C SER A 475 49.96 -41.32 -58.34
N ALA A 476 51.12 -41.46 -57.70
CA ALA A 476 52.20 -42.30 -58.20
C ALA A 476 52.36 -43.56 -57.34
N GLY A 477 51.83 -44.73 -57.86
CA GLY A 477 52.15 -46.06 -57.43
C GLY A 477 51.34 -46.63 -56.26
N LYS A 478 51.26 -47.95 -56.10
CA LYS A 478 50.47 -48.78 -55.18
C LYS A 478 50.52 -48.46 -53.70
N SER A 479 50.89 -47.26 -53.29
CA SER A 479 50.85 -46.80 -51.87
C SER A 479 50.29 -45.39 -51.75
N SER A 480 48.99 -45.28 -51.49
CA SER A 480 48.26 -44.01 -51.24
C SER A 480 48.63 -43.39 -49.90
N SER A 481 49.76 -42.69 -49.81
CA SER A 481 50.05 -41.74 -48.75
C SER A 481 49.44 -40.40 -49.20
N GLY A 482 48.78 -39.68 -48.30
CA GLY A 482 48.25 -38.32 -48.55
C GLY A 482 49.25 -37.26 -48.09
N THR A 483 49.15 -36.07 -48.70
CA THR A 483 49.93 -34.88 -48.29
C THR A 483 48.94 -33.79 -47.95
N LEU A 484 49.11 -33.13 -46.81
CA LEU A 484 48.35 -31.91 -46.41
C LEU A 484 49.11 -30.69 -46.90
N VAL A 485 48.43 -29.79 -47.57
CA VAL A 485 48.95 -28.48 -47.94
C VAL A 485 48.43 -27.49 -46.93
N LEU A 486 49.31 -26.72 -46.31
CA LEU A 486 48.99 -25.74 -45.25
C LEU A 486 48.88 -24.32 -45.83
N THR A 487 48.32 -23.41 -45.06
CA THR A 487 48.20 -21.96 -45.41
C THR A 487 49.56 -21.33 -45.70
N THR A 488 50.63 -21.79 -45.04
CA THR A 488 52.03 -21.37 -45.27
C THR A 488 52.60 -21.82 -46.62
N GLY A 489 51.89 -22.73 -47.31
CA GLY A 489 52.35 -23.38 -48.53
C GLY A 489 53.20 -24.65 -48.29
N ASP A 490 53.44 -25.02 -47.05
CA ASP A 490 54.19 -26.20 -46.68
C ASP A 490 53.38 -27.49 -46.92
N GLU A 491 54.08 -28.55 -47.28
CA GLU A 491 53.49 -29.87 -47.52
C GLU A 491 53.89 -30.86 -46.42
N VAL A 492 52.89 -31.40 -45.70
CA VAL A 492 53.09 -32.33 -44.59
C VAL A 492 52.57 -33.73 -44.97
N PRO A 493 53.39 -34.79 -44.87
CA PRO A 493 52.98 -36.16 -45.21
C PRO A 493 52.02 -36.72 -44.13
N VAL A 494 51.01 -37.45 -44.61
CA VAL A 494 50.02 -38.11 -43.75
C VAL A 494 50.15 -39.61 -43.84
N SER A 495 50.20 -40.31 -42.71
CA SER A 495 50.28 -41.77 -42.69
C SER A 495 48.95 -42.37 -43.19
N ARG A 496 49.03 -43.50 -43.92
CA ARG A 496 47.87 -44.19 -44.52
C ARG A 496 46.78 -44.50 -43.50
N ARG A 497 47.19 -44.87 -42.32
CA ARG A 497 46.28 -45.25 -41.23
C ARG A 497 45.42 -44.04 -40.70
N ILE A 498 45.98 -42.84 -40.76
CA ILE A 498 45.37 -41.62 -40.18
C ILE A 498 44.62 -40.81 -41.24
N LEU A 499 44.97 -40.98 -42.54
CA LEU A 499 44.37 -40.24 -43.64
C LEU A 499 42.82 -40.27 -43.70
N PRO A 500 42.14 -41.41 -43.44
CA PRO A 500 40.66 -41.42 -43.39
C PRO A 500 40.09 -40.55 -42.27
N GLN A 501 40.75 -40.56 -41.13
CA GLN A 501 40.33 -39.77 -39.95
C GLN A 501 40.52 -38.27 -40.22
N VAL A 502 41.65 -37.87 -40.78
CA VAL A 502 41.90 -36.45 -41.13
C VAL A 502 40.90 -35.98 -42.18
N LYS A 503 40.56 -36.80 -43.18
CA LYS A 503 39.52 -36.46 -44.16
C LYS A 503 38.15 -36.31 -43.56
N GLY A 504 37.80 -37.10 -42.55
CA GLY A 504 36.54 -37.02 -41.85
C GLY A 504 36.39 -35.70 -41.02
N ILE A 505 37.46 -35.33 -40.32
CA ILE A 505 37.47 -34.11 -39.50
C ILE A 505 37.43 -32.85 -40.37
N ILE A 506 38.23 -32.78 -41.42
CA ILE A 506 38.27 -31.63 -42.34
C ILE A 506 36.95 -31.47 -43.10
N LYS A 507 36.28 -32.55 -43.50
CA LYS A 507 34.95 -32.50 -44.12
C LYS A 507 33.88 -32.04 -43.10
N GLY A 508 33.97 -32.46 -41.85
CA GLY A 508 33.06 -32.03 -40.78
C GLY A 508 33.20 -30.54 -40.44
N ASN A 509 34.41 -30.02 -40.40
CA ASN A 509 34.68 -28.60 -40.13
C ASN A 509 34.27 -27.67 -41.30
N ILE A 510 34.28 -28.14 -42.53
CA ILE A 510 33.80 -27.37 -43.70
C ILE A 510 32.26 -27.29 -43.73
N ALA A 511 31.57 -28.26 -43.15
CA ALA A 511 30.11 -28.26 -43.06
C ALA A 511 29.55 -27.37 -41.91
N LEU A 512 30.40 -26.88 -41.02
CA LEU A 512 30.05 -26.03 -39.87
C LEU A 512 30.47 -24.55 -40.04
N ARG A 513 31.13 -24.20 -41.16
CA ARG A 513 31.37 -22.81 -41.58
C ARG A 513 30.40 -22.43 -42.71
#